data_8051cc3f17e198675f88e905e874590c
#
_entry.id   8051cc3f17e198675f88e905e874590c
#
_cell.length_a   1.000
_cell.length_b   1.000
_cell.length_c   1.000
_cell.angle_alpha   90.00
_cell.angle_beta   90.00
_cell.angle_gamma   90.00
#
_symmetry.space_group_name_H-M   'P 1'
#
loop_
_entity.id
_entity.type
_entity.pdbx_description
1 polymer ?
#
loop_
_entity_poly.entity_id
_entity_poly.type
_entity_poly.pdbx_seq_one_letter_code
_entity_poly.pdbx_strand_id
1 'polypeptide(L)'
;MGREEQSSHILMGIGREIRTVPDAAFVQSVEGLPTRMASRLAFMSPDHHVVRDFVVRELPRQERVLSLMQIAKGTGLGLRKVSAILAELERNLFFLVRDSDGNVSWGFPVTISQTPHRLTFSTGESTFGA
;
A
#
# COMPACT_ATOMS: atom_id res chain seq x y z
N MET A 1 3.43 -13.31 -49.11
CA MET A 1 2.57 -12.32 -48.45
C MET A 1 2.97 -12.29 -46.99
N GLY A 2 3.73 -11.28 -46.61
CA GLY A 2 4.11 -11.10 -45.22
C GLY A 2 2.91 -10.65 -44.42
N ARG A 3 2.54 -11.40 -43.40
CA ARG A 3 1.80 -10.80 -42.29
C ARG A 3 2.73 -9.77 -41.65
N GLU A 4 2.42 -8.51 -41.81
CA GLU A 4 2.96 -7.50 -40.90
C GLU A 4 2.60 -7.95 -39.52
N GLU A 5 3.59 -8.42 -38.75
CA GLU A 5 3.48 -8.51 -37.31
C GLU A 5 3.22 -7.07 -36.85
N GLN A 6 1.96 -6.75 -36.65
CA GLN A 6 1.60 -5.54 -35.91
C GLN A 6 2.22 -5.69 -34.53
N SER A 7 3.37 -5.08 -34.39
CA SER A 7 4.03 -4.99 -33.08
C SER A 7 3.05 -4.28 -32.15
N SER A 8 2.44 -5.05 -31.29
CA SER A 8 1.48 -4.56 -30.31
C SER A 8 2.23 -3.74 -29.25
N HIS A 9 1.64 -2.63 -28.88
CA HIS A 9 2.22 -1.69 -27.92
C HIS A 9 1.22 -1.34 -26.85
N ILE A 10 1.72 -1.14 -25.63
CA ILE A 10 0.94 -0.75 -24.47
C ILE A 10 1.33 0.65 -24.05
N LEU A 11 0.34 1.45 -23.64
CA LEU A 11 0.59 2.74 -23.02
C LEU A 11 0.86 2.54 -21.53
N MET A 12 2.01 2.99 -21.06
CA MET A 12 2.44 2.87 -19.68
C MET A 12 2.69 4.26 -19.07
N GLY A 13 2.10 4.50 -17.91
CA GLY A 13 2.42 5.69 -17.10
C GLY A 13 3.74 5.50 -16.36
N ILE A 14 4.69 6.40 -16.56
CA ILE A 14 5.98 6.43 -15.87
C ILE A 14 6.19 7.83 -15.29
N GLY A 15 6.07 7.95 -13.98
CA GLY A 15 6.08 9.26 -13.34
C GLY A 15 4.90 10.11 -13.79
N ARG A 16 5.15 11.20 -14.50
CA ARG A 16 4.12 12.11 -15.03
C ARG A 16 3.92 12.01 -16.54
N GLU A 17 4.54 11.02 -17.16
CA GLU A 17 4.52 10.82 -18.61
C GLU A 17 3.81 9.52 -18.97
N ILE A 18 3.17 9.51 -20.14
CA ILE A 18 2.65 8.30 -20.76
C ILE A 18 3.61 7.93 -21.87
N ARG A 19 4.13 6.71 -21.83
CA ARG A 19 5.05 6.18 -22.84
C ARG A 19 4.46 4.95 -23.50
N THR A 20 4.75 4.80 -24.78
CA THR A 20 4.45 3.58 -25.53
C THR A 20 5.57 2.58 -25.31
N VAL A 21 5.23 1.38 -24.87
CA VAL A 21 6.19 0.29 -24.66
C VAL A 21 5.76 -0.94 -25.45
N PRO A 22 6.71 -1.71 -26.01
CA PRO A 22 6.38 -2.98 -26.67
C PRO A 22 5.75 -3.96 -25.69
N ASP A 23 4.78 -4.76 -26.13
CA ASP A 23 4.12 -5.77 -25.31
C ASP A 23 5.11 -6.73 -24.64
N ALA A 24 6.12 -7.18 -25.39
CA ALA A 24 7.14 -8.08 -24.85
C ALA A 24 7.88 -7.46 -23.65
N ALA A 25 8.19 -6.18 -23.71
CA ALA A 25 8.83 -5.48 -22.59
C ALA A 25 7.91 -5.35 -21.38
N PHE A 26 6.62 -5.13 -21.60
CA PHE A 26 5.63 -5.11 -20.54
C PHE A 26 5.47 -6.49 -19.88
N VAL A 27 5.30 -7.56 -20.66
CA VAL A 27 5.19 -8.94 -20.16
C VAL A 27 6.40 -9.31 -19.32
N GLN A 28 7.61 -9.04 -19.81
CA GLN A 28 8.84 -9.28 -19.07
C GLN A 28 8.89 -8.51 -17.75
N SER A 29 8.42 -7.26 -17.74
CA SER A 29 8.31 -6.44 -16.53
C SER A 29 7.35 -7.06 -15.50
N VAL A 30 6.21 -7.59 -15.94
CA VAL A 30 5.21 -8.25 -15.08
C VAL A 30 5.72 -9.58 -14.56
N GLU A 31 6.37 -10.38 -15.39
CA GLU A 31 6.95 -11.68 -14.98
C GLU A 31 8.01 -11.53 -13.87
N GLY A 32 8.80 -10.47 -13.91
CA GLY A 32 9.78 -10.17 -12.86
C GLY A 32 9.20 -9.54 -11.59
N LEU A 33 7.93 -9.17 -11.60
CA LEU A 33 7.29 -8.43 -10.49
C LEU A 33 7.27 -9.22 -9.17
N PRO A 34 6.91 -10.53 -9.13
CA PRO A 34 6.89 -11.28 -7.87
C PRO A 34 8.24 -11.30 -7.16
N THR A 35 9.34 -11.50 -7.89
CA THR A 35 10.69 -11.48 -7.32
C THR A 35 11.06 -10.11 -6.79
N ARG A 36 10.76 -9.03 -7.52
CA ARG A 36 11.03 -7.66 -7.05
C ARG A 36 10.20 -7.31 -5.82
N MET A 37 8.93 -7.70 -5.79
CA MET A 37 8.05 -7.47 -4.64
C MET A 37 8.50 -8.26 -3.43
N ALA A 38 8.88 -9.52 -3.58
CA ALA A 38 9.43 -10.33 -2.50
C ALA A 38 10.68 -9.68 -1.89
N SER A 39 11.58 -9.18 -2.72
CA SER A 39 12.77 -8.45 -2.27
C SER A 39 12.43 -7.17 -1.51
N ARG A 40 11.45 -6.40 -1.99
CA ARG A 40 11.00 -5.17 -1.33
C ARG A 40 10.30 -5.41 0.01
N LEU A 41 9.69 -6.57 0.18
CA LEU A 41 8.97 -6.97 1.40
C LEU A 41 9.85 -7.75 2.38
N ALA A 42 11.10 -8.02 2.04
CA ALA A 42 12.01 -8.82 2.87
C ALA A 42 12.28 -8.21 4.26
N PHE A 43 12.10 -6.89 4.44
CA PHE A 43 12.26 -6.24 5.74
C PHE A 43 11.11 -6.56 6.72
N MET A 44 9.98 -7.05 6.23
CA MET A 44 8.79 -7.28 7.05
C MET A 44 8.94 -8.51 7.94
N SER A 45 8.94 -8.27 9.25
CA SER A 45 8.83 -9.32 10.27
C SER A 45 7.34 -9.64 10.56
N PRO A 46 7.04 -10.71 11.31
CA PRO A 46 5.68 -10.97 11.78
C PRO A 46 5.05 -9.77 12.50
N ASP A 47 5.81 -9.02 13.28
CA ASP A 47 5.30 -7.83 13.97
C ASP A 47 4.95 -6.68 13.03
N HIS A 48 5.66 -6.52 11.92
CA HIS A 48 5.30 -5.57 10.85
C HIS A 48 3.92 -5.92 10.27
N HIS A 49 3.67 -7.19 10.01
CA HIS A 49 2.37 -7.66 9.52
C HIS A 49 1.26 -7.41 10.53
N VAL A 50 1.50 -7.66 11.82
CA VAL A 50 0.53 -7.40 12.88
C VAL A 50 0.15 -5.93 12.94
N VAL A 51 1.12 -5.03 12.88
CA VAL A 51 0.88 -3.58 12.90
C VAL A 51 0.12 -3.14 11.64
N ARG A 52 0.56 -3.57 10.48
CA ARG A 52 -0.10 -3.26 9.21
C ARG A 52 -1.56 -3.72 9.19
N ASP A 53 -1.80 -4.96 9.55
CA ASP A 53 -3.15 -5.55 9.55
C ASP A 53 -4.07 -4.84 10.54
N PHE A 54 -3.55 -4.47 11.70
CA PHE A 54 -4.27 -3.66 12.68
C PHE A 54 -4.69 -2.30 12.08
N VAL A 55 -3.77 -1.59 11.46
CA VAL A 55 -4.03 -0.28 10.84
C VAL A 55 -5.11 -0.39 9.76
N VAL A 56 -4.97 -1.33 8.84
CA VAL A 56 -5.92 -1.52 7.73
C VAL A 56 -7.32 -1.88 8.24
N ARG A 57 -7.41 -2.65 9.31
CA ARG A 57 -8.68 -3.04 9.91
C ARG A 57 -9.33 -1.92 10.71
N GLU A 58 -8.56 -1.15 11.46
CA GLU A 58 -9.10 -0.17 12.41
C GLU A 58 -9.38 1.20 11.79
N LEU A 59 -8.64 1.62 10.76
CA LEU A 59 -8.93 2.89 10.08
C LEU A 59 -10.38 3.00 9.60
N PRO A 60 -10.94 2.00 8.90
CA PRO A 60 -12.34 2.04 8.48
C PRO A 60 -13.34 2.02 9.65
N ARG A 61 -13.00 1.32 10.73
CA ARG A 61 -13.88 1.20 11.90
C ARG A 61 -13.98 2.49 12.70
N GLN A 62 -12.87 3.19 12.85
CA GLN A 62 -12.81 4.41 13.66
C GLN A 62 -13.11 5.66 12.88
N GLU A 63 -12.96 5.64 11.56
CA GLU A 63 -13.11 6.81 10.68
C GLU A 63 -12.28 8.03 11.12
N ARG A 64 -11.17 7.78 11.79
CA ARG A 64 -10.21 8.81 12.26
C ARG A 64 -8.79 8.25 12.28
N VAL A 65 -7.83 9.16 12.42
CA VAL A 65 -6.42 8.80 12.56
C VAL A 65 -6.19 7.84 13.73
N LEU A 66 -5.23 6.93 13.55
CA LEU A 66 -4.79 6.01 14.60
C LEU A 66 -3.53 6.55 15.26
N SER A 67 -3.58 6.72 16.58
CA SER A 67 -2.42 7.13 17.35
C SER A 67 -1.46 5.95 17.60
N LEU A 68 -0.21 6.27 17.89
CA LEU A 68 0.80 5.31 18.28
C LEU A 68 0.33 4.45 19.49
N MET A 69 -0.29 5.09 20.47
CA MET A 69 -0.80 4.39 21.65
C MET A 69 -1.93 3.43 21.33
N GLN A 70 -2.86 3.80 20.46
CA GLN A 70 -3.94 2.92 20.00
C GLN A 70 -3.39 1.68 19.31
N ILE A 71 -2.39 1.85 18.46
CA ILE A 71 -1.75 0.75 17.74
C ILE A 71 -1.00 -0.15 18.74
N ALA A 72 -0.22 0.41 19.63
CA ALA A 72 0.50 -0.35 20.65
C ALA A 72 -0.46 -1.17 21.53
N LYS A 73 -1.52 -0.54 22.02
CA LYS A 73 -2.54 -1.21 22.85
C LYS A 73 -3.26 -2.32 22.07
N GLY A 74 -3.63 -2.06 20.83
CA GLY A 74 -4.38 -3.03 20.03
C GLY A 74 -3.55 -4.20 19.54
N THR A 75 -2.25 -4.02 19.35
CA THR A 75 -1.33 -5.08 18.90
C THR A 75 -0.63 -5.82 20.04
N GLY A 76 -0.62 -5.24 21.25
CA GLY A 76 0.14 -5.76 22.37
C GLY A 76 1.65 -5.53 22.29
N LEU A 77 2.10 -4.73 21.32
CA LEU A 77 3.51 -4.39 21.15
C LEU A 77 3.87 -3.13 21.92
N GLY A 78 5.15 -3.01 22.31
CA GLY A 78 5.64 -1.82 22.99
C GLY A 78 5.65 -0.57 22.09
N LEU A 79 5.47 0.61 22.68
CA LEU A 79 5.44 1.90 21.94
C LEU A 79 6.66 2.11 21.05
N ARG A 80 7.86 1.83 21.56
CA ARG A 80 9.10 1.98 20.79
C ARG A 80 9.14 1.06 19.57
N LYS A 81 8.70 -0.18 19.75
CA LYS A 81 8.65 -1.16 18.68
C LYS A 81 7.64 -0.76 17.59
N VAL A 82 6.46 -0.34 18.02
CA VAL A 82 5.43 0.17 17.09
C VAL A 82 5.93 1.40 16.35
N SER A 83 6.55 2.35 17.03
CA SER A 83 7.12 3.54 16.39
C SER A 83 8.18 3.20 15.35
N ALA A 84 9.07 2.27 15.65
CA ALA A 84 10.09 1.81 14.72
C ALA A 84 9.48 1.10 13.49
N ILE A 85 8.48 0.25 13.71
CA ILE A 85 7.77 -0.48 12.64
C ILE A 85 7.03 0.51 11.73
N LEU A 86 6.32 1.47 12.29
CA LEU A 86 5.63 2.50 11.50
C LEU A 86 6.61 3.31 10.64
N ALA A 87 7.77 3.67 11.19
CA ALA A 87 8.80 4.38 10.44
C ALA A 87 9.37 3.54 9.29
N GLU A 88 9.55 2.26 9.48
CA GLU A 88 10.02 1.35 8.43
C GLU A 88 8.95 1.13 7.35
N LEU A 89 7.69 0.93 7.72
CA LEU A 89 6.58 0.79 6.78
C LEU A 89 6.42 2.05 5.92
N GLU A 90 6.53 3.23 6.53
CA GLU A 90 6.44 4.51 5.83
C GLU A 90 7.61 4.71 4.86
N ARG A 91 8.83 4.43 5.31
CA ARG A 91 10.05 4.59 4.51
C ARG A 91 10.13 3.63 3.33
N ASN A 92 9.67 2.40 3.49
CA ASN A 92 9.68 1.37 2.46
C ASN A 92 8.46 1.42 1.54
N LEU A 93 7.60 2.42 1.73
CA LEU A 93 6.52 2.83 0.86
C LEU A 93 5.29 1.94 0.80
N PHE A 94 4.21 2.58 0.47
CA PHE A 94 2.86 2.15 0.14
C PHE A 94 2.00 1.69 1.30
N PHE A 95 2.56 1.37 2.45
CA PHE A 95 1.75 0.73 3.47
C PHE A 95 1.06 1.74 4.38
N LEU A 96 1.69 2.86 4.66
CA LEU A 96 1.04 3.89 5.46
C LEU A 96 1.67 5.28 5.31
N VAL A 97 0.88 6.28 5.72
CA VAL A 97 1.32 7.67 5.86
C VAL A 97 0.87 8.17 7.23
N ARG A 98 1.77 8.88 7.90
CA ARG A 98 1.50 9.56 9.18
C ARG A 98 1.31 11.06 8.96
N ASP A 99 0.47 11.66 9.79
CA ASP A 99 0.34 13.11 9.84
C ASP A 99 1.48 13.77 10.63
N SER A 100 1.43 15.10 10.77
CA SER A 100 2.45 15.87 11.51
C SER A 100 2.53 15.52 12.99
N ASP A 101 1.48 14.95 13.56
CA ASP A 101 1.43 14.52 14.95
C ASP A 101 1.86 13.06 15.14
N GLY A 102 2.25 12.39 14.06
CA GLY A 102 2.68 11.00 14.06
C GLY A 102 1.55 9.98 14.03
N ASN A 103 0.31 10.41 13.84
CA ASN A 103 -0.85 9.53 13.72
C ASN A 103 -0.98 8.96 12.31
N VAL A 104 -1.47 7.73 12.20
CA VAL A 104 -1.67 7.08 10.90
C VAL A 104 -3.01 7.49 10.31
N SER A 105 -2.99 8.09 9.13
CA SER A 105 -4.18 8.52 8.39
C SER A 105 -4.46 7.70 7.13
N TRP A 106 -3.47 6.96 6.68
CA TRP A 106 -3.53 6.19 5.46
C TRP A 106 -2.75 4.88 5.62
N GLY A 107 -3.38 3.78 5.28
CA GLY A 107 -2.74 2.47 5.24
C GLY A 107 -3.30 1.70 4.06
N PHE A 108 -2.49 1.55 2.99
CA PHE A 108 -2.96 0.93 1.75
C PHE A 108 -3.74 -0.37 2.03
N PRO A 109 -4.94 -0.57 1.51
CA PRO A 109 -5.64 0.24 0.48
C PRO A 109 -6.66 1.26 1.02
N VAL A 110 -6.63 1.59 2.28
CA VAL A 110 -7.64 2.43 2.95
C VAL A 110 -7.07 3.77 3.42
N THR A 111 -7.90 4.80 3.41
CA THR A 111 -7.58 6.12 3.95
C THR A 111 -8.81 6.75 4.58
N ILE A 112 -8.60 7.61 5.58
CA ILE A 112 -9.67 8.44 6.15
C ILE A 112 -9.88 9.73 5.35
N SER A 113 -8.94 10.10 4.49
CA SER A 113 -9.06 11.26 3.63
C SER A 113 -10.02 10.98 2.48
N GLN A 114 -10.89 11.93 2.16
CA GLN A 114 -11.84 11.79 1.07
C GLN A 114 -11.11 11.63 -0.27
N THR A 115 -11.45 10.56 -0.98
CA THR A 115 -11.00 10.28 -2.34
C THR A 115 -12.22 9.96 -3.22
N PRO A 116 -12.07 9.93 -4.57
CA PRO A 116 -13.15 9.51 -5.46
C PRO A 116 -13.56 8.05 -5.30
N HIS A 117 -12.78 7.24 -4.58
CA HIS A 117 -13.02 5.81 -4.44
C HIS A 117 -13.60 5.48 -3.06
N ARG A 118 -14.74 4.81 -3.05
CA ARG A 118 -15.32 4.26 -1.82
C ARG A 118 -15.17 2.76 -1.78
N LEU A 119 -14.79 2.27 -0.60
CA LEU A 119 -14.70 0.85 -0.29
C LEU A 119 -15.74 0.49 0.76
N THR A 120 -16.45 -0.60 0.54
CA THR A 120 -17.36 -1.20 1.52
C THR A 120 -16.93 -2.63 1.77
N PHE A 121 -16.73 -2.98 3.04
CA PHE A 121 -16.30 -4.31 3.43
C PHE A 121 -17.53 -5.20 3.72
N SER A 122 -17.36 -6.51 3.60
CA SER A 122 -18.41 -7.49 3.91
C SER A 122 -18.90 -7.42 5.37
N THR A 123 -18.10 -6.88 6.26
CA THR A 123 -18.38 -6.64 7.67
C THR A 123 -19.19 -5.36 7.93
N GLY A 124 -19.48 -4.55 6.90
CA GLY A 124 -20.33 -3.37 6.95
C GLY A 124 -19.61 -2.02 7.01
N GLU A 125 -18.33 -1.99 7.31
CA GLU A 125 -17.57 -0.74 7.34
C GLU A 125 -17.44 -0.15 5.92
N SER A 126 -17.45 1.17 5.82
CA SER A 126 -17.23 1.91 4.59
C SER A 126 -16.16 2.97 4.80
N THR A 127 -15.26 3.08 3.86
CA THR A 127 -14.15 4.03 3.90
C THR A 127 -13.76 4.49 2.50
N PHE A 128 -12.71 5.30 2.41
CA PHE A 128 -12.17 5.73 1.12
C PHE A 128 -11.02 4.81 0.70
N GLY A 129 -10.94 4.53 -0.60
CA GLY A 129 -9.81 3.85 -1.21
C GLY A 129 -8.66 4.83 -1.46
N ALA A 130 -7.44 4.37 -1.19
CA ALA A 130 -6.21 5.14 -1.42
C ALA A 130 -5.72 5.00 -2.87
#